data_1a52c3291dcd6e86ca8311ddb903b791
#
_entry.id   1a52c3291dcd6e86ca8311ddb903b791
#
_cell.length_a   1.000
_cell.length_b   1.000
_cell.length_c   1.000
_cell.angle_alpha   90.00
_cell.angle_beta   90.00
_cell.angle_gamma   90.00
#
_symmetry.space_group_name_H-M   'P 1'
#
loop_
_entity.id
_entity.type
_entity.pdbx_description
1 polymer ?
#
loop_
_entity_poly.entity_id
_entity_poly.type
_entity_poly.pdbx_seq_one_letter_code
_entity_poly.pdbx_strand_id
1 'polypeptide(L)'
;MWFGALGKLGGTLDNLKDAQAGERFEWTDIYARFEREALDEGFERTAALFRMVGAIERMHDERYGALIRQLEKETLYRKMQPVQWICPVCGRVHEGTEPPEYCPVCGQPRGAFRPI
;
A
#
# COMPACT_ATOMS: atom_id res chain seq x y z
N MET A 1 11.18 -0.99 15.53
CA MET A 1 12.02 -1.55 16.62
C MET A 1 11.50 -2.92 17.06
N TRP A 2 10.30 -3.05 17.60
CA TRP A 2 9.78 -4.31 18.13
C TRP A 2 9.58 -5.41 17.05
N PHE A 3 9.10 -5.06 15.88
CA PHE A 3 8.93 -5.99 14.75
C PHE A 3 10.26 -6.63 14.31
N GLY A 4 11.33 -5.82 14.26
CA GLY A 4 12.67 -6.32 13.98
C GLY A 4 13.21 -7.22 15.08
N ALA A 5 13.00 -6.86 16.37
CA ALA A 5 13.42 -7.68 17.50
C ALA A 5 12.71 -9.06 17.55
N LEU A 6 11.49 -9.14 17.02
CA LEU A 6 10.74 -10.40 16.90
C LEU A 6 11.11 -11.21 15.63
N GLY A 7 12.08 -10.74 14.84
CA GLY A 7 12.46 -11.40 13.58
C GLY A 7 11.38 -11.37 12.50
N LYS A 8 10.40 -10.44 12.63
CA LYS A 8 9.24 -10.32 11.73
C LYS A 8 9.45 -9.35 10.57
N LEU A 9 10.59 -8.65 10.53
CA LEU A 9 10.93 -7.74 9.44
C LEU A 9 11.61 -8.50 8.32
N GLY A 10 10.89 -8.73 7.24
CA GLY A 10 11.38 -9.36 6.03
C GLY A 10 11.84 -8.38 4.95
N GLY A 11 11.97 -8.85 3.72
CA GLY A 11 12.15 -8.01 2.53
C GLY A 11 10.88 -7.22 2.21
N THR A 12 10.99 -6.28 1.26
CA THR A 12 9.86 -5.40 0.88
C THR A 12 8.63 -6.21 0.46
N LEU A 13 8.82 -7.24 -0.36
CA LEU A 13 7.72 -8.07 -0.85
C LEU A 13 7.05 -8.86 0.29
N ASP A 14 7.85 -9.43 1.21
CA ASP A 14 7.32 -10.18 2.36
C ASP A 14 6.51 -9.26 3.27
N ASN A 15 7.06 -8.08 3.58
CA ASN A 15 6.38 -7.09 4.42
C ASN A 15 5.06 -6.59 3.81
N LEU A 16 5.00 -6.43 2.47
CA LEU A 16 3.77 -6.07 1.78
C LEU A 16 2.73 -7.20 1.82
N LYS A 17 3.16 -8.46 1.69
CA LYS A 17 2.27 -9.63 1.81
C LYS A 17 1.72 -9.77 3.21
N ASP A 18 2.53 -9.56 4.23
CA ASP A 18 2.10 -9.59 5.63
C ASP A 18 1.10 -8.45 5.91
N ALA A 19 1.39 -7.24 5.44
CA ALA A 19 0.47 -6.11 5.56
C ALA A 19 -0.86 -6.40 4.87
N GLN A 20 -0.84 -6.90 3.62
CA GLN A 20 -2.04 -7.28 2.89
C GLN A 20 -2.87 -8.32 3.64
N ALA A 21 -2.22 -9.34 4.22
CA ALA A 21 -2.91 -10.37 4.98
C ALA A 21 -3.60 -9.81 6.23
N GLY A 22 -2.97 -8.84 6.91
CA GLY A 22 -3.56 -8.12 8.03
C GLY A 22 -4.82 -7.36 7.64
N GLU A 23 -4.74 -6.50 6.63
CA GLU A 23 -5.88 -5.72 6.12
C GLU A 23 -7.04 -6.64 5.68
N ARG A 24 -6.71 -7.73 4.98
CA ARG A 24 -7.71 -8.73 4.57
C ARG A 24 -8.43 -9.34 5.76
N PHE A 25 -7.70 -9.73 6.80
CA PHE A 25 -8.29 -10.26 8.02
C PHE A 25 -9.18 -9.23 8.72
N GLU A 26 -8.76 -7.95 8.73
CA GLU A 26 -9.53 -6.88 9.33
C GLU A 26 -10.90 -6.69 8.65
N TRP A 27 -10.95 -6.60 7.32
CA TRP A 27 -12.23 -6.37 6.64
C TRP A 27 -13.09 -7.63 6.46
N THR A 28 -12.50 -8.83 6.38
CA THR A 28 -13.28 -10.08 6.20
C THR A 28 -13.79 -10.64 7.52
N ASP A 29 -13.09 -10.43 8.62
CA ASP A 29 -13.42 -11.01 9.93
C ASP A 29 -13.70 -9.95 11.00
N ILE A 30 -12.70 -9.13 11.37
CA ILE A 30 -12.76 -8.25 12.54
C ILE A 30 -13.92 -7.26 12.44
N TYR A 31 -13.91 -6.41 11.44
CA TYR A 31 -14.93 -5.36 11.31
C TYR A 31 -16.30 -5.91 10.92
N ALA A 32 -16.35 -6.99 10.14
CA ALA A 32 -17.59 -7.68 9.82
C ALA A 32 -18.25 -8.30 11.07
N ARG A 33 -17.46 -8.82 12.01
CA ARG A 33 -17.93 -9.34 13.28
C ARG A 33 -18.37 -8.21 14.21
N PHE A 34 -17.55 -7.17 14.35
CA PHE A 34 -17.88 -6.02 15.20
C PHE A 34 -19.14 -5.29 14.73
N GLU A 35 -19.37 -5.17 13.42
CA GLU A 35 -20.62 -4.63 12.89
C GLU A 35 -21.83 -5.44 13.35
N ARG A 36 -21.77 -6.77 13.24
CA ARG A 36 -22.86 -7.65 13.67
C ARG A 36 -23.11 -7.56 15.17
N GLU A 37 -22.07 -7.66 15.98
CA GLU A 37 -22.16 -7.57 17.45
C GLU A 37 -22.77 -6.22 17.87
N ALA A 38 -22.35 -5.12 17.26
CA ALA A 38 -22.91 -3.81 17.56
C ALA A 38 -24.39 -3.68 17.17
N LEU A 39 -24.81 -4.29 16.06
CA LEU A 39 -26.23 -4.35 15.68
C LEU A 39 -27.05 -5.18 16.67
N ASP A 40 -26.56 -6.34 17.08
CA ASP A 40 -27.23 -7.23 18.03
C ASP A 40 -27.40 -6.58 19.41
N GLU A 41 -26.45 -5.71 19.79
CA GLU A 41 -26.51 -4.94 21.04
C GLU A 41 -27.28 -3.62 20.92
N GLY A 42 -27.81 -3.27 19.73
CA GLY A 42 -28.58 -2.05 19.48
C GLY A 42 -27.75 -0.79 19.23
N PHE A 43 -26.46 -0.91 18.97
CA PHE A 43 -25.55 0.21 18.67
C PHE A 43 -25.45 0.51 17.16
N GLU A 44 -26.55 0.87 16.51
CA GLU A 44 -26.64 1.06 15.05
C GLU A 44 -25.58 2.04 14.50
N ARG A 45 -25.33 3.15 15.22
CA ARG A 45 -24.32 4.16 14.80
C ARG A 45 -22.91 3.56 14.84
N THR A 46 -22.60 2.78 15.86
CA THR A 46 -21.30 2.11 16.00
C THR A 46 -21.12 1.05 14.93
N ALA A 47 -22.16 0.27 14.64
CA ALA A 47 -22.16 -0.71 13.56
C ALA A 47 -21.87 -0.06 12.20
N ALA A 48 -22.52 1.09 11.92
CA ALA A 48 -22.25 1.84 10.70
C ALA A 48 -20.79 2.31 10.59
N LEU A 49 -20.16 2.70 11.71
CA LEU A 49 -18.74 3.05 11.74
C LEU A 49 -17.86 1.84 11.43
N PHE A 50 -18.11 0.68 12.05
CA PHE A 50 -17.35 -0.56 11.77
C PHE A 50 -17.44 -0.95 10.30
N ARG A 51 -18.64 -0.88 9.69
CA ARG A 51 -18.81 -1.14 8.26
C ARG A 51 -17.99 -0.16 7.39
N MET A 52 -17.99 1.13 7.73
CA MET A 52 -17.21 2.13 6.98
C MET A 52 -15.70 1.90 7.11
N VAL A 53 -15.21 1.55 8.30
CA VAL A 53 -13.79 1.21 8.49
C VAL A 53 -13.45 -0.06 7.72
N GLY A 54 -14.26 -1.13 7.80
CA GLY A 54 -14.04 -2.33 7.01
C GLY A 54 -13.93 -2.08 5.49
N ALA A 55 -14.68 -1.11 4.96
CA ALA A 55 -14.55 -0.70 3.57
C ALA A 55 -13.21 -0.01 3.27
N ILE A 56 -12.65 0.72 4.25
CA ILE A 56 -11.31 1.33 4.13
C ILE A 56 -10.23 0.24 4.11
N GLU A 57 -10.30 -0.75 5.03
CA GLU A 57 -9.32 -1.84 5.10
C GLU A 57 -9.35 -2.71 3.83
N ARG A 58 -10.52 -2.88 3.22
CA ARG A 58 -10.62 -3.50 1.90
C ARG A 58 -9.86 -2.71 0.82
N MET A 59 -9.94 -1.39 0.82
CA MET A 59 -9.17 -0.55 -0.11
C MET A 59 -7.66 -0.66 0.15
N HIS A 60 -7.24 -0.80 1.41
CA HIS A 60 -5.84 -1.06 1.77
C HIS A 60 -5.36 -2.42 1.25
N ASP A 61 -6.12 -3.51 1.45
CA ASP A 61 -5.83 -4.83 0.88
C ASP A 61 -5.63 -4.76 -0.64
N GLU A 62 -6.54 -4.11 -1.37
CA GLU A 62 -6.46 -3.94 -2.82
C GLU A 62 -5.20 -3.15 -3.23
N ARG A 63 -4.84 -2.10 -2.48
CA ARG A 63 -3.65 -1.27 -2.71
C ARG A 63 -2.36 -2.07 -2.49
N TYR A 64 -2.23 -2.80 -1.39
CA TYR A 64 -1.09 -3.67 -1.16
C TYR A 64 -0.98 -4.76 -2.22
N GLY A 65 -2.09 -5.38 -2.61
CA GLY A 65 -2.12 -6.36 -3.69
C GLY A 65 -1.66 -5.79 -5.05
N ALA A 66 -1.99 -4.53 -5.35
CA ALA A 66 -1.52 -3.87 -6.56
C ALA A 66 0.00 -3.64 -6.53
N LEU A 67 0.57 -3.22 -5.39
CA LEU A 67 2.02 -3.04 -5.22
C LEU A 67 2.77 -4.38 -5.30
N ILE A 68 2.26 -5.43 -4.66
CA ILE A 68 2.82 -6.78 -4.73
C ILE A 68 2.91 -7.24 -6.19
N ARG A 69 1.81 -7.13 -6.95
CA ARG A 69 1.81 -7.51 -8.39
C ARG A 69 2.80 -6.72 -9.22
N GLN A 70 2.98 -5.43 -8.93
CA GLN A 70 3.95 -4.59 -9.64
C GLN A 70 5.40 -4.99 -9.31
N LEU A 71 5.69 -5.34 -8.07
CA LEU A 71 7.00 -5.83 -7.67
C LEU A 71 7.31 -7.21 -8.27
N GLU A 72 6.38 -8.14 -8.18
CA GLU A 72 6.56 -9.50 -8.73
C GLU A 72 6.73 -9.51 -10.26
N LYS A 73 6.08 -8.56 -10.96
CA LYS A 73 6.20 -8.38 -12.42
C LYS A 73 7.30 -7.41 -12.83
N GLU A 74 8.05 -6.86 -11.88
CA GLU A 74 9.08 -5.83 -12.11
C GLU A 74 8.56 -4.58 -12.85
N THR A 75 7.27 -4.26 -12.72
CA THR A 75 6.62 -3.14 -13.42
C THR A 75 6.49 -1.87 -12.56
N LEU A 76 6.94 -1.91 -11.30
CA LEU A 76 6.86 -0.75 -10.41
C LEU A 76 7.63 0.45 -10.99
N TYR A 77 8.87 0.23 -11.40
CA TYR A 77 9.74 1.25 -12.00
C TYR A 77 10.05 0.99 -13.48
N ARG A 78 9.32 0.07 -14.13
CA ARG A 78 9.44 -0.22 -15.55
C ARG A 78 8.07 -0.20 -16.22
N LYS A 79 7.90 0.64 -17.24
CA LYS A 79 6.64 0.77 -17.99
C LYS A 79 6.86 0.34 -19.44
N MET A 80 5.81 -0.17 -20.08
CA MET A 80 5.88 -0.58 -21.49
C MET A 80 6.01 0.61 -22.46
N GLN A 81 5.50 1.77 -22.04
CA GLN A 81 5.55 3.03 -22.80
C GLN A 81 6.19 4.11 -21.92
N PRO A 82 6.84 5.13 -22.52
CA PRO A 82 7.33 6.28 -21.79
C PRO A 82 6.20 6.94 -20.99
N VAL A 83 6.46 7.25 -19.73
CA VAL A 83 5.58 8.00 -18.83
C VAL A 83 6.38 9.13 -18.18
N GLN A 84 5.69 10.09 -17.60
CA GLN A 84 6.33 11.12 -16.80
C GLN A 84 6.52 10.62 -15.37
N TRP A 85 7.73 10.78 -14.85
CA TRP A 85 8.13 10.43 -13.49
C TRP A 85 8.49 11.72 -12.75
N ILE A 86 7.82 11.98 -11.64
CA ILE A 86 8.16 13.14 -10.81
C ILE A 86 9.02 12.72 -9.61
N CYS A 87 10.07 13.49 -9.34
CA CYS A 87 10.77 13.45 -8.06
C CYS A 87 10.02 14.35 -7.07
N PRO A 88 9.33 13.83 -6.06
CA PRO A 88 8.50 14.63 -5.16
C PRO A 88 9.32 15.52 -4.23
N VAL A 89 10.65 15.32 -4.14
CA VAL A 89 11.55 16.10 -3.30
C VAL A 89 11.92 17.44 -3.94
N CYS A 90 12.24 17.43 -5.25
CA CYS A 90 12.66 18.65 -5.95
C CYS A 90 11.74 19.08 -7.10
N GLY A 91 10.70 18.31 -7.39
CA GLY A 91 9.74 18.62 -8.46
C GLY A 91 10.24 18.29 -9.89
N ARG A 92 11.46 17.75 -10.05
CA ARG A 92 11.96 17.38 -11.40
C ARG A 92 11.06 16.32 -12.01
N VAL A 93 10.67 16.56 -13.27
CA VAL A 93 9.98 15.58 -14.12
C VAL A 93 11.00 14.96 -15.09
N HIS A 94 10.94 13.64 -15.23
CA HIS A 94 11.69 12.83 -16.19
C HIS A 94 10.70 12.06 -17.05
N GLU A 95 10.92 12.02 -18.36
CA GLU A 95 10.13 11.22 -19.29
C GLU A 95 10.92 9.99 -19.74
N GLY A 96 10.32 8.80 -19.63
CA GLY A 96 10.96 7.56 -20.01
C GLY A 96 10.18 6.34 -19.54
N THR A 97 10.59 5.16 -19.98
CA THR A 97 10.02 3.88 -19.53
C THR A 97 10.42 3.55 -18.09
N GLU A 98 11.50 4.16 -17.59
CA GLU A 98 12.02 3.99 -16.23
C GLU A 98 12.46 5.35 -15.69
N PRO A 99 12.38 5.61 -14.38
CA PRO A 99 13.00 6.77 -13.77
C PRO A 99 14.52 6.58 -13.71
N PRO A 100 15.31 7.66 -13.60
CA PRO A 100 16.76 7.55 -13.43
C PRO A 100 17.11 6.86 -12.12
N GLU A 101 18.30 6.25 -12.06
CA GLU A 101 18.80 5.60 -10.84
C GLU A 101 18.90 6.58 -9.67
N TYR A 102 19.36 7.80 -9.97
CA TYR A 102 19.40 8.92 -9.03
C TYR A 102 18.86 10.18 -9.71
N CYS A 103 18.15 11.00 -8.95
CA CYS A 103 17.70 12.30 -9.44
C CYS A 103 18.92 13.20 -9.74
N PRO A 104 19.12 13.67 -10.98
CA PRO A 104 20.30 14.49 -11.31
C PRO A 104 20.28 15.87 -10.67
N VAL A 105 19.17 16.31 -10.07
CA VAL A 105 19.04 17.60 -9.39
C VAL A 105 19.31 17.49 -7.90
N CYS A 106 18.72 16.50 -7.21
CA CYS A 106 18.76 16.43 -5.74
C CYS A 106 19.35 15.12 -5.17
N GLY A 107 19.83 14.21 -6.05
CA GLY A 107 20.49 12.97 -5.64
C GLY A 107 19.56 11.90 -5.05
N GLN A 108 18.24 12.12 -5.01
CA GLN A 108 17.32 11.11 -4.50
C GLN A 108 17.33 9.85 -5.37
N PRO A 109 17.28 8.64 -4.75
CA PRO A 109 17.32 7.39 -5.49
C PRO A 109 16.02 7.15 -6.28
N ARG A 110 16.08 6.22 -7.23
CA ARG A 110 14.94 5.78 -8.08
C ARG A 110 13.66 5.56 -7.27
N GLY A 111 13.77 5.00 -6.06
CA GLY A 111 12.63 4.70 -5.19
C GLY A 111 11.83 5.93 -4.75
N ALA A 112 12.37 7.14 -4.89
CA ALA A 112 11.64 8.37 -4.60
C ALA A 112 10.68 8.78 -5.73
N PHE A 113 10.95 8.36 -6.97
CA PHE A 113 10.13 8.76 -8.12
C PHE A 113 8.77 8.05 -8.13
N ARG A 114 7.76 8.76 -8.62
CA ARG A 114 6.43 8.21 -8.91
C ARG A 114 5.97 8.64 -10.30
N PRO A 115 5.18 7.81 -11.01
CA PRO A 115 4.57 8.23 -12.27
C PRO A 115 3.46 9.27 -12.01
N ILE A 116 3.26 10.16 -12.97
CA ILE A 116 2.18 11.16 -13.01
C ILE A 116 1.44 11.09 -14.33
#